data_a6567cddc4342b39a2795dcc828424ca
#
_entry.id   a6567cddc4342b39a2795dcc828424ca
#
_cell.length_a   1.000
_cell.length_b   1.000
_cell.length_c   1.000
_cell.angle_alpha   90.00
_cell.angle_beta   90.00
_cell.angle_gamma   90.00
#
_symmetry.space_group_name_H-M   'P 1'
#
loop_
_entity.id
_entity.type
_entity.pdbx_description
1 polymer ?
#
loop_
_entity_poly.entity_id
_entity_poly.type
_entity_poly.pdbx_seq_one_letter_code
_entity_poly.pdbx_strand_id
1 'polypeptide(L)'
;MTNIRFTLVAALLLFLAGQKAEAVEIRHLDPPCWWVGMKNTELQILVHGQGISNSSVDIKYPGVTVKEIVRTENPNYLFIYLDIAPKTKPGKMDIVFKDGKDKTVHEFELLPRSTKEGAKGFTSADVLYLITPDRFANGNPENDAIGGARVNRERSGARHGGDIKGVTDNLAYIKDLGVTAIWLNPVQENNANTYHGYAITDFYNVDPRFGTMEEYIEMIDKAHENGMKVVMDMIFNHCGSSHWWMEDLPTGDWLNFDNTFVPTSHQKWTQVDPHAAPSERKLFTDGWFNRGMPDLNQRNPLVRDYLIQTSTWWIEYARIDGIRQDTHPYMDAEFASLWCKATMEEYPEFNITGETWYPVGSGFPAWWQKNSSFSPINSNLTSVMDFNLAFIVPTAFVDTNIPDDGKAQGLFNIYVSMANDFLYPDPNSVLIFLDNHDLGRFSTVEDTNLNKYKQGVAFILTTRGIPQIYYGTELLFTGSKQQGDGVIRKDMPGGWEGDERSVFTAEGRTAEENEAWNYMSRILNWRKNSKAVTTGSMIQYAPLREHGDCYVYARIAGDETVLVVLNGSDKDATIKMSRYSDVMKDFTKGTDVVTGAEIDLTGTLDVPARGTYIFDLKK
;
A
#
# COMPACT_ATOMS: atom_id res chain seq x y z
N MET A 1 -26.66 91.93 23.67
CA MET A 1 -26.98 91.10 22.53
C MET A 1 -25.72 90.96 21.70
N THR A 2 -24.84 90.03 22.05
CA THR A 2 -23.47 89.97 21.50
C THR A 2 -23.32 88.61 20.83
N ASN A 3 -23.12 88.65 19.49
CA ASN A 3 -22.83 87.46 18.66
C ASN A 3 -21.37 87.02 18.83
N ILE A 4 -21.16 85.84 19.31
CA ILE A 4 -19.85 85.20 19.31
C ILE A 4 -19.82 84.16 18.15
N ARG A 5 -18.98 84.45 17.12
CA ARG A 5 -18.67 83.51 16.06
C ARG A 5 -17.55 82.62 16.57
N PHE A 6 -17.82 81.29 16.62
CA PHE A 6 -16.80 80.29 16.80
C PHE A 6 -16.27 79.84 15.43
N THR A 7 -14.99 80.09 15.18
CA THR A 7 -14.24 79.61 14.03
C THR A 7 -13.72 78.21 14.38
N LEU A 8 -14.24 77.16 13.73
CA LEU A 8 -13.72 75.82 13.84
C LEU A 8 -12.50 75.72 12.88
N VAL A 9 -11.31 75.57 13.46
CA VAL A 9 -10.09 75.14 12.72
C VAL A 9 -10.12 73.62 12.73
N ALA A 10 -10.42 73.03 11.57
CA ALA A 10 -10.29 71.58 11.34
C ALA A 10 -8.80 71.27 11.13
N ALA A 11 -8.13 70.75 12.12
CA ALA A 11 -6.81 70.14 11.97
C ALA A 11 -6.99 68.75 11.35
N LEU A 12 -6.67 68.66 10.06
CA LEU A 12 -6.57 67.40 9.33
C LEU A 12 -5.29 66.69 9.75
N LEU A 13 -5.37 65.88 10.81
CA LEU A 13 -4.31 64.93 11.15
C LEU A 13 -4.34 63.80 10.10
N LEU A 14 -3.45 63.89 9.11
CA LEU A 14 -3.05 62.76 8.28
C LEU A 14 -2.39 61.72 9.20
N PHE A 15 -3.17 60.71 9.62
CA PHE A 15 -2.64 59.44 10.11
C PHE A 15 -2.01 58.76 8.89
N LEU A 16 -0.73 59.00 8.65
CA LEU A 16 0.13 58.06 7.96
C LEU A 16 0.27 56.86 8.92
N ALA A 17 -0.70 55.97 8.86
CA ALA A 17 -0.46 54.61 9.32
C ALA A 17 0.69 54.08 8.48
N GLY A 18 1.89 54.12 9.04
CA GLY A 18 2.99 53.33 8.49
C GLY A 18 2.53 51.89 8.51
N GLN A 19 2.10 51.40 7.38
CA GLN A 19 2.02 49.96 7.21
C GLN A 19 3.43 49.47 7.52
N LYS A 20 3.59 48.80 8.66
CA LYS A 20 4.74 47.93 8.85
C LYS A 20 4.69 47.00 7.65
N ALA A 21 5.69 47.08 6.81
CA ALA A 21 5.89 46.12 5.79
C ALA A 21 5.87 44.75 6.47
N GLU A 22 4.84 43.98 6.24
CA GLU A 22 4.79 42.59 6.72
C GLU A 22 5.78 41.82 5.88
N ALA A 23 6.75 41.16 6.54
CA ALA A 23 7.65 40.23 5.89
C ALA A 23 6.82 39.22 5.07
N VAL A 24 7.27 38.85 3.89
CA VAL A 24 6.59 37.85 3.06
C VAL A 24 6.37 36.59 3.89
N GLU A 25 5.12 36.25 4.19
CA GLU A 25 4.77 35.07 4.95
C GLU A 25 4.88 33.84 4.06
N ILE A 26 5.64 32.82 4.52
CA ILE A 26 5.68 31.50 3.91
C ILE A 26 4.86 30.58 4.80
N ARG A 27 3.77 30.03 4.26
CA ARG A 27 2.87 29.12 4.97
C ARG A 27 3.22 27.66 4.74
N HIS A 28 3.54 27.30 3.49
CA HIS A 28 3.97 25.96 3.12
C HIS A 28 5.19 26.06 2.19
N LEU A 29 6.09 25.12 2.37
CA LEU A 29 7.23 24.92 1.50
C LEU A 29 7.47 23.42 1.38
N ASP A 30 7.20 22.85 0.22
CA ASP A 30 7.27 21.40 -0.06
C ASP A 30 8.24 21.09 -1.19
N PRO A 31 9.07 20.06 -1.02
CA PRO A 31 9.28 19.26 0.19
C PRO A 31 9.99 20.07 1.30
N PRO A 32 9.88 19.64 2.58
CA PRO A 32 10.50 20.39 3.70
C PRO A 32 12.03 20.29 3.75
N CYS A 33 12.63 19.32 3.10
CA CYS A 33 14.07 19.11 2.93
C CYS A 33 14.34 18.27 1.71
N TRP A 34 15.62 18.14 1.31
CA TRP A 34 16.03 17.27 0.20
C TRP A 34 17.41 16.67 0.43
N TRP A 35 17.86 15.77 -0.45
CA TRP A 35 19.15 15.08 -0.33
C TRP A 35 20.10 15.44 -1.46
N VAL A 36 21.39 15.49 -1.13
CA VAL A 36 22.45 15.59 -2.13
C VAL A 36 22.86 14.21 -2.64
N GLY A 37 23.41 14.15 -3.86
CA GLY A 37 23.88 12.89 -4.43
C GLY A 37 22.78 12.01 -5.01
N MET A 38 21.60 12.55 -5.26
CA MET A 38 20.54 11.90 -6.02
C MET A 38 20.95 11.72 -7.48
N LYS A 39 20.48 10.65 -8.14
CA LYS A 39 20.68 10.45 -9.58
C LYS A 39 19.89 11.46 -10.39
N ASN A 40 18.63 11.71 -9.97
CA ASN A 40 17.89 12.85 -10.48
C ASN A 40 18.34 14.11 -9.75
N THR A 41 18.97 15.03 -10.49
CA THR A 41 19.49 16.29 -9.94
C THR A 41 18.45 17.39 -9.82
N GLU A 42 17.26 17.19 -10.39
CA GLU A 42 16.20 18.20 -10.38
C GLU A 42 15.35 18.11 -9.10
N LEU A 43 15.06 19.27 -8.54
CA LEU A 43 14.16 19.43 -7.40
C LEU A 43 13.17 20.55 -7.69
N GLN A 44 11.88 20.26 -7.54
CA GLN A 44 10.82 21.27 -7.50
C GLN A 44 10.56 21.63 -6.02
N ILE A 45 10.54 22.92 -5.70
CA ILE A 45 10.07 23.42 -4.41
C ILE A 45 8.80 24.22 -4.66
N LEU A 46 7.67 23.73 -4.11
CA LEU A 46 6.42 24.47 -4.04
C LEU A 46 6.50 25.42 -2.84
N VAL A 47 6.19 26.69 -3.06
CA VAL A 47 6.10 27.69 -1.99
C VAL A 47 4.73 28.34 -2.01
N HIS A 48 4.03 28.32 -0.89
CA HIS A 48 2.74 28.98 -0.70
C HIS A 48 2.84 30.05 0.39
N GLY A 49 2.31 31.20 0.10
CA GLY A 49 2.23 32.34 1.01
C GLY A 49 1.58 33.53 0.31
N GLN A 50 0.94 34.41 1.07
CA GLN A 50 0.17 35.51 0.49
C GLN A 50 1.03 36.41 -0.41
N GLY A 51 0.69 36.47 -1.69
CA GLY A 51 1.39 37.29 -2.68
C GLY A 51 2.82 36.88 -2.98
N ILE A 52 3.23 35.64 -2.63
CA ILE A 52 4.61 35.15 -2.76
C ILE A 52 5.13 35.22 -4.19
N SER A 53 4.27 35.13 -5.21
CA SER A 53 4.67 35.21 -6.62
C SER A 53 5.28 36.56 -7.01
N ASN A 54 5.03 37.62 -6.26
CA ASN A 54 5.63 38.94 -6.47
C ASN A 54 7.10 38.98 -6.05
N SER A 55 7.55 38.02 -5.25
CA SER A 55 8.90 37.98 -4.73
C SER A 55 9.92 37.59 -5.81
N SER A 56 11.08 38.24 -5.78
CA SER A 56 12.29 37.70 -6.40
C SER A 56 12.91 36.65 -5.47
N VAL A 57 13.46 35.58 -6.04
CA VAL A 57 14.12 34.50 -5.31
C VAL A 57 15.62 34.57 -5.55
N ASP A 58 16.42 34.55 -4.49
CA ASP A 58 17.88 34.49 -4.54
C ASP A 58 18.37 33.29 -3.70
N ILE A 59 19.06 32.35 -4.36
CA ILE A 59 19.64 31.16 -3.74
C ILE A 59 21.12 31.12 -4.09
N LYS A 60 21.96 31.04 -3.07
CA LYS A 60 23.42 30.99 -3.22
C LYS A 60 23.98 29.85 -2.41
N TYR A 61 24.06 28.67 -3.03
CA TYR A 61 24.64 27.49 -2.41
C TYR A 61 25.59 26.79 -3.41
N PRO A 62 26.81 26.44 -3.00
CA PRO A 62 27.78 25.79 -3.91
C PRO A 62 27.22 24.46 -4.46
N GLY A 63 27.10 24.38 -5.79
CA GLY A 63 26.58 23.20 -6.48
C GLY A 63 25.05 23.21 -6.68
N VAL A 64 24.34 24.25 -6.27
CA VAL A 64 22.92 24.41 -6.55
C VAL A 64 22.71 25.57 -7.54
N THR A 65 21.89 25.32 -8.56
CA THR A 65 21.53 26.31 -9.58
C THR A 65 20.01 26.43 -9.69
N VAL A 66 19.48 27.64 -9.66
CA VAL A 66 18.07 27.88 -9.98
C VAL A 66 17.90 27.73 -11.50
N LYS A 67 17.15 26.74 -11.93
CA LYS A 67 16.84 26.50 -13.35
C LYS A 67 15.69 27.38 -13.83
N GLU A 68 14.63 27.41 -13.04
CA GLU A 68 13.39 28.09 -13.40
C GLU A 68 12.62 28.50 -12.14
N ILE A 69 11.86 29.58 -12.26
CA ILE A 69 10.87 30.02 -11.27
C ILE A 69 9.54 30.16 -12.00
N VAL A 70 8.63 29.23 -11.72
CA VAL A 70 7.29 29.22 -12.29
C VAL A 70 6.35 29.99 -11.37
N ARG A 71 5.62 30.96 -11.96
CA ARG A 71 4.56 31.70 -11.30
C ARG A 71 3.25 31.31 -11.92
N THR A 72 2.31 30.93 -11.08
CA THR A 72 0.96 30.55 -11.52
C THR A 72 0.06 31.78 -11.61
N GLU A 73 -1.16 31.59 -12.12
CA GLU A 73 -2.20 32.62 -12.09
C GLU A 73 -2.63 32.98 -10.67
N ASN A 74 -2.45 32.07 -9.70
CA ASN A 74 -2.66 32.35 -8.28
C ASN A 74 -1.41 33.06 -7.71
N PRO A 75 -1.51 34.33 -7.27
CA PRO A 75 -0.36 35.07 -6.77
C PRO A 75 0.22 34.52 -5.46
N ASN A 76 -0.45 33.58 -4.83
CA ASN A 76 -0.03 32.98 -3.56
C ASN A 76 0.90 31.77 -3.77
N TYR A 77 1.25 31.43 -5.01
CA TYR A 77 2.12 30.30 -5.31
C TYR A 77 3.34 30.67 -6.13
N LEU A 78 4.43 29.97 -5.84
CA LEU A 78 5.69 30.03 -6.56
C LEU A 78 6.30 28.63 -6.57
N PHE A 79 6.76 28.18 -7.74
CA PHE A 79 7.50 26.92 -7.87
C PHE A 79 8.92 27.22 -8.28
N ILE A 80 9.89 26.69 -7.53
CA ILE A 80 11.32 26.88 -7.77
C ILE A 80 11.88 25.55 -8.26
N TYR A 81 12.42 25.51 -9.48
CA TYR A 81 13.15 24.36 -9.98
C TYR A 81 14.64 24.57 -9.78
N LEU A 82 15.25 23.63 -9.06
CA LEU A 82 16.68 23.61 -8.78
C LEU A 82 17.36 22.49 -9.55
N ASP A 83 18.63 22.68 -9.91
CA ASP A 83 19.57 21.64 -10.27
C ASP A 83 20.61 21.52 -9.16
N ILE A 84 20.70 20.32 -8.56
CA ILE A 84 21.62 20.00 -7.45
C ILE A 84 22.72 19.11 -7.99
N ALA A 85 23.89 19.70 -8.23
CA ALA A 85 25.01 18.97 -8.82
C ALA A 85 25.40 17.73 -7.96
N PRO A 86 25.81 16.61 -8.57
CA PRO A 86 26.11 15.36 -7.85
C PRO A 86 27.19 15.46 -6.74
N LYS A 87 28.03 16.49 -6.80
CA LYS A 87 29.10 16.73 -5.80
C LYS A 87 28.75 17.81 -4.78
N THR A 88 27.49 18.30 -4.80
CA THR A 88 27.01 19.23 -3.78
C THR A 88 27.16 18.63 -2.40
N LYS A 89 27.59 19.43 -1.44
CA LYS A 89 27.74 18.96 -0.04
C LYS A 89 26.44 19.19 0.72
N PRO A 90 26.11 18.35 1.70
CA PRO A 90 24.98 18.59 2.58
C PRO A 90 25.19 19.85 3.44
N GLY A 91 24.11 20.49 3.83
CA GLY A 91 24.13 21.68 4.68
C GLY A 91 22.86 22.53 4.51
N LYS A 92 22.81 23.65 5.17
CA LYS A 92 21.69 24.57 5.17
C LYS A 92 21.83 25.61 4.06
N MET A 93 20.80 25.71 3.23
CA MET A 93 20.73 26.60 2.08
C MET A 93 19.67 27.67 2.33
N ASP A 94 20.06 28.93 2.28
CA ASP A 94 19.12 30.05 2.40
C ASP A 94 18.38 30.27 1.09
N ILE A 95 17.06 30.20 1.13
CA ILE A 95 16.16 30.67 0.06
C ILE A 95 15.68 32.06 0.48
N VAL A 96 16.10 33.08 -0.28
CA VAL A 96 15.82 34.48 0.04
C VAL A 96 14.72 35.01 -0.86
N PHE A 97 13.59 35.36 -0.27
CA PHE A 97 12.46 36.00 -0.94
C PHE A 97 12.49 37.49 -0.70
N LYS A 98 12.36 38.31 -1.76
CA LYS A 98 12.35 39.78 -1.67
C LYS A 98 11.18 40.34 -2.45
N ASP A 99 10.37 41.16 -1.79
CA ASP A 99 9.32 41.97 -2.41
C ASP A 99 9.51 43.45 -2.01
N GLY A 100 9.92 44.29 -2.95
CA GLY A 100 10.27 45.66 -2.66
C GLY A 100 11.39 45.80 -1.63
N LYS A 101 11.07 46.29 -0.42
CA LYS A 101 12.01 46.43 0.69
C LYS A 101 11.97 45.25 1.66
N ASP A 102 10.98 44.40 1.51
CA ASP A 102 10.74 43.28 2.42
C ASP A 102 11.59 42.10 2.01
N LYS A 103 12.10 41.38 3.00
CA LYS A 103 12.97 40.23 2.83
C LYS A 103 12.61 39.16 3.83
N THR A 104 12.34 37.96 3.34
CA THR A 104 12.19 36.75 4.14
C THR A 104 13.25 35.74 3.73
N VAL A 105 13.83 35.07 4.70
CA VAL A 105 14.82 34.01 4.48
C VAL A 105 14.24 32.71 5.04
N HIS A 106 14.16 31.70 4.20
CA HIS A 106 13.82 30.34 4.61
C HIS A 106 15.07 29.48 4.53
N GLU A 107 15.44 28.85 5.65
CA GLU A 107 16.55 27.88 5.71
C GLU A 107 16.05 26.53 5.22
N PHE A 108 16.56 26.07 4.07
CA PHE A 108 16.22 24.78 3.48
C PHE A 108 17.38 23.81 3.68
N GLU A 109 17.11 22.61 4.18
CA GLU A 109 18.13 21.65 4.51
C GLU A 109 18.39 20.68 3.35
N LEU A 110 19.67 20.58 2.92
CA LEU A 110 20.17 19.55 2.04
C LEU A 110 20.90 18.48 2.87
N LEU A 111 20.27 17.31 2.96
CA LEU A 111 20.73 16.19 3.78
C LEU A 111 21.70 15.27 3.03
N PRO A 112 22.61 14.57 3.72
CA PRO A 112 23.31 13.43 3.13
C PRO A 112 22.33 12.25 3.01
N ARG A 113 22.49 11.42 1.98
CA ARG A 113 21.72 10.17 1.87
C ARG A 113 22.03 9.25 3.05
N SER A 114 21.02 8.53 3.52
CA SER A 114 21.18 7.59 4.64
C SER A 114 22.14 6.45 4.28
N THR A 115 22.95 6.04 5.26
CA THR A 115 23.76 4.82 5.20
C THR A 115 23.10 3.63 5.92
N LYS A 116 21.98 3.87 6.58
CA LYS A 116 21.18 2.81 7.22
C LYS A 116 20.43 1.98 6.17
N GLU A 117 19.99 0.79 6.56
CA GLU A 117 19.16 -0.08 5.72
C GLU A 117 17.84 0.59 5.32
N GLY A 118 17.36 0.26 4.12
CA GLY A 118 16.10 0.72 3.54
C GLY A 118 16.15 0.64 2.02
N ALA A 119 15.01 0.92 1.39
CA ALA A 119 14.81 0.91 -0.07
C ALA A 119 15.17 -0.44 -0.75
N LYS A 120 15.02 -1.57 -0.03
CA LYS A 120 15.43 -2.91 -0.51
C LYS A 120 14.43 -3.60 -1.41
N GLY A 121 13.24 -3.05 -1.54
CA GLY A 121 12.15 -3.70 -2.25
C GLY A 121 11.64 -4.95 -1.52
N PHE A 122 10.49 -5.45 -1.97
CA PHE A 122 9.92 -6.71 -1.53
C PHE A 122 9.65 -7.62 -2.74
N THR A 123 9.70 -8.92 -2.55
CA THR A 123 9.62 -9.91 -3.63
C THR A 123 8.77 -11.10 -3.19
N SER A 124 8.66 -12.12 -4.03
CA SER A 124 8.04 -13.40 -3.66
C SER A 124 8.72 -14.13 -2.49
N ALA A 125 9.90 -13.72 -2.07
CA ALA A 125 10.52 -14.20 -0.84
C ALA A 125 9.86 -13.61 0.42
N ASP A 126 9.22 -12.47 0.28
CA ASP A 126 8.56 -11.78 1.37
C ASP A 126 7.10 -12.20 1.56
N VAL A 127 6.56 -11.92 2.74
CA VAL A 127 5.15 -11.99 3.06
C VAL A 127 4.76 -10.69 3.74
N LEU A 128 3.82 -9.96 3.15
CA LEU A 128 3.35 -8.68 3.66
C LEU A 128 2.25 -8.88 4.69
N TYR A 129 2.37 -8.22 5.83
CA TYR A 129 1.33 -8.17 6.86
C TYR A 129 0.67 -6.81 6.82
N LEU A 130 -0.56 -6.77 6.27
CA LEU A 130 -1.36 -5.55 6.13
C LEU A 130 -2.03 -5.21 7.45
N ILE A 131 -1.83 -4.00 7.93
CA ILE A 131 -2.38 -3.48 9.18
C ILE A 131 -3.20 -2.22 8.91
N THR A 132 -4.39 -2.13 9.51
CA THR A 132 -5.12 -0.87 9.66
C THR A 132 -4.75 -0.29 11.04
N PRO A 133 -3.89 0.74 11.14
CA PRO A 133 -3.34 1.22 12.41
C PRO A 133 -4.42 1.55 13.44
N ASP A 134 -5.46 2.30 13.03
CA ASP A 134 -6.61 2.67 13.88
C ASP A 134 -7.29 1.49 14.59
N ARG A 135 -7.07 0.24 14.13
CA ARG A 135 -7.75 -0.97 14.60
C ARG A 135 -6.81 -2.02 15.17
N PHE A 136 -5.52 -1.77 15.17
CA PHE A 136 -4.54 -2.75 15.61
C PHE A 136 -4.25 -2.65 17.10
N ALA A 137 -3.75 -1.52 17.57
CA ALA A 137 -3.54 -1.26 18.99
C ALA A 137 -3.37 0.25 19.24
N ASN A 138 -3.83 0.72 20.41
CA ASN A 138 -3.64 2.07 20.90
C ASN A 138 -2.44 2.09 21.87
N GLY A 139 -1.30 2.57 21.39
CA GLY A 139 -0.08 2.70 22.20
C GLY A 139 0.06 4.04 22.88
N ASN A 140 -0.70 5.06 22.43
CA ASN A 140 -0.65 6.42 22.96
C ASN A 140 -2.04 7.09 22.99
N PRO A 141 -2.84 6.87 24.05
CA PRO A 141 -4.17 7.49 24.14
C PRO A 141 -4.19 9.03 24.14
N GLU A 142 -3.05 9.70 24.31
CA GLU A 142 -2.97 11.16 24.31
C GLU A 142 -3.19 11.73 22.89
N ASN A 143 -2.94 10.96 21.84
CA ASN A 143 -3.13 11.41 20.47
C ASN A 143 -4.59 11.25 19.96
N ASP A 144 -5.45 10.53 20.68
CA ASP A 144 -6.83 10.19 20.27
C ASP A 144 -7.70 11.42 19.98
N ALA A 145 -7.50 12.51 20.72
CA ALA A 145 -8.33 13.72 20.67
C ALA A 145 -7.72 14.87 19.88
N ILE A 146 -6.57 14.69 19.24
CA ILE A 146 -5.90 15.74 18.48
C ILE A 146 -6.80 16.25 17.35
N GLY A 147 -6.83 17.56 17.14
CA GLY A 147 -7.67 18.20 16.11
C GLY A 147 -9.18 18.09 16.38
N GLY A 148 -9.60 17.76 17.61
CA GLY A 148 -11.01 17.57 17.97
C GLY A 148 -11.58 16.22 17.52
N ALA A 149 -10.73 15.27 17.15
CA ALA A 149 -11.13 13.92 16.81
C ALA A 149 -11.86 13.23 17.97
N ARG A 150 -12.73 12.30 17.65
CA ARG A 150 -13.47 11.51 18.65
C ARG A 150 -13.29 10.03 18.37
N VAL A 151 -12.81 9.32 19.36
CA VAL A 151 -12.73 7.86 19.36
C VAL A 151 -14.06 7.28 19.83
N ASN A 152 -14.57 6.27 19.14
CA ASN A 152 -15.77 5.53 19.52
C ASN A 152 -15.72 4.09 18.98
N ARG A 153 -15.21 3.16 19.78
CA ARG A 153 -15.07 1.73 19.43
C ARG A 153 -16.39 0.98 19.26
N GLU A 154 -17.52 1.52 19.76
CA GLU A 154 -18.84 0.92 19.58
C GLU A 154 -19.38 1.12 18.14
N ARG A 155 -18.83 2.06 17.39
CA ARG A 155 -19.25 2.39 16.03
C ARG A 155 -18.19 1.97 15.03
N SER A 156 -18.41 0.90 14.31
CA SER A 156 -17.46 0.33 13.35
C SER A 156 -16.92 1.32 12.29
N GLY A 157 -17.67 2.36 11.95
CA GLY A 157 -17.25 3.42 11.03
C GLY A 157 -16.54 4.61 11.69
N ALA A 158 -16.37 4.62 13.01
CA ALA A 158 -15.67 5.70 13.71
C ALA A 158 -14.18 5.39 13.86
N ARG A 159 -13.40 6.36 14.33
CA ARG A 159 -12.03 6.13 14.80
C ARG A 159 -12.07 5.31 16.10
N HIS A 160 -11.09 4.41 16.24
CA HIS A 160 -10.94 3.57 17.44
C HIS A 160 -9.66 3.89 18.22
N GLY A 161 -8.77 4.71 17.67
CA GLY A 161 -7.60 5.26 18.38
C GLY A 161 -6.35 4.38 18.32
N GLY A 162 -6.33 3.35 17.50
CA GLY A 162 -5.07 2.63 17.24
C GLY A 162 -4.08 3.52 16.50
N ASP A 163 -2.77 3.31 16.72
CA ASP A 163 -1.70 4.21 16.31
C ASP A 163 -0.38 3.50 15.97
N ILE A 164 0.61 4.27 15.51
CA ILE A 164 1.95 3.77 15.14
C ILE A 164 2.67 3.19 16.35
N LYS A 165 2.50 3.79 17.53
CA LYS A 165 3.10 3.28 18.76
C LYS A 165 2.53 1.91 19.14
N GLY A 166 1.22 1.71 18.98
CA GLY A 166 0.58 0.41 19.19
C GLY A 166 1.11 -0.66 18.24
N VAL A 167 1.38 -0.31 16.98
CA VAL A 167 2.08 -1.22 16.05
C VAL A 167 3.49 -1.51 16.54
N THR A 168 4.24 -0.49 16.93
CA THR A 168 5.62 -0.59 17.41
C THR A 168 5.74 -1.50 18.63
N ASP A 169 4.83 -1.35 19.58
CA ASP A 169 4.82 -2.12 20.82
C ASP A 169 4.51 -3.63 20.58
N ASN A 170 3.88 -3.96 19.45
CA ASN A 170 3.51 -5.34 19.08
C ASN A 170 4.36 -5.93 17.94
N LEU A 171 5.51 -5.34 17.59
CA LEU A 171 6.41 -5.88 16.55
C LEU A 171 6.90 -7.30 16.88
N ALA A 172 7.03 -7.65 18.16
CA ALA A 172 7.41 -9.01 18.57
C ALA A 172 6.37 -10.04 18.14
N TYR A 173 5.07 -9.75 18.31
CA TYR A 173 3.97 -10.61 17.85
C TYR A 173 4.02 -10.83 16.33
N ILE A 174 4.24 -9.74 15.57
CA ILE A 174 4.31 -9.77 14.11
C ILE A 174 5.50 -10.61 13.64
N LYS A 175 6.67 -10.44 14.29
CA LYS A 175 7.89 -11.23 14.03
C LYS A 175 7.68 -12.70 14.32
N ASP A 176 7.06 -13.04 15.47
CA ASP A 176 6.84 -14.41 15.92
C ASP A 176 5.85 -15.16 15.01
N LEU A 177 4.87 -14.43 14.43
CA LEU A 177 4.00 -14.98 13.40
C LEU A 177 4.82 -15.45 12.18
N GLY A 178 5.87 -14.72 11.83
CA GLY A 178 6.81 -15.14 10.78
C GLY A 178 6.73 -14.36 9.48
N VAL A 179 6.02 -13.26 9.40
CA VAL A 179 6.01 -12.36 8.24
C VAL A 179 7.33 -11.62 8.08
N THR A 180 7.59 -11.08 6.92
CA THR A 180 8.88 -10.43 6.57
C THR A 180 8.73 -8.98 6.14
N ALA A 181 7.50 -8.51 6.00
CA ALA A 181 7.23 -7.11 5.68
C ALA A 181 5.93 -6.66 6.35
N ILE A 182 5.88 -5.38 6.73
CA ILE A 182 4.69 -4.73 7.28
C ILE A 182 4.20 -3.73 6.22
N TRP A 183 2.90 -3.76 5.92
CA TRP A 183 2.21 -2.74 5.13
C TRP A 183 1.13 -2.10 6.00
N LEU A 184 1.29 -0.81 6.32
CA LEU A 184 0.28 -0.03 7.00
C LEU A 184 -0.68 0.62 6.00
N ASN A 185 -1.99 0.63 6.27
CA ASN A 185 -2.87 1.60 5.61
C ASN A 185 -2.32 3.02 5.78
N PRO A 186 -2.69 4.00 4.94
CA PRO A 186 -2.01 5.28 4.89
C PRO A 186 -1.88 5.95 6.25
N VAL A 187 -0.65 6.37 6.56
CA VAL A 187 -0.32 7.05 7.84
C VAL A 187 -0.15 8.56 7.68
N GLN A 188 -0.18 9.07 6.43
CA GLN A 188 -0.11 10.50 6.16
C GLN A 188 -1.33 11.22 6.72
N GLU A 189 -1.15 12.52 7.03
CA GLU A 189 -2.23 13.33 7.55
C GLU A 189 -3.44 13.28 6.62
N ASN A 190 -4.64 13.12 7.21
CA ASN A 190 -5.85 12.95 6.44
C ASN A 190 -7.08 13.60 7.10
N ASN A 191 -8.21 13.65 6.39
CA ASN A 191 -9.44 14.27 6.85
C ASN A 191 -9.80 13.86 8.29
N ALA A 192 -10.11 14.83 9.14
CA ALA A 192 -10.25 14.66 10.58
C ALA A 192 -11.23 13.56 11.04
N ASN A 193 -12.26 13.26 10.26
CA ASN A 193 -13.29 12.30 10.62
C ASN A 193 -13.10 10.93 9.98
N THR A 194 -11.96 10.68 9.31
CA THR A 194 -11.65 9.39 8.68
C THR A 194 -10.67 8.60 9.54
N TYR A 195 -10.82 7.28 9.58
CA TYR A 195 -9.91 6.36 10.26
C TYR A 195 -9.03 5.59 9.28
N HIS A 196 -9.38 5.62 7.99
CA HIS A 196 -8.79 4.75 6.99
C HIS A 196 -7.54 5.31 6.31
N GLY A 197 -7.28 6.62 6.37
CA GLY A 197 -6.08 7.25 5.83
C GLY A 197 -6.10 7.63 4.35
N TYR A 198 -7.16 7.28 3.59
CA TYR A 198 -7.18 7.45 2.13
C TYR A 198 -7.61 8.84 1.63
N ALA A 199 -7.77 9.84 2.51
CA ALA A 199 -8.13 11.21 2.16
C ALA A 199 -7.06 12.19 2.67
N ILE A 200 -5.86 12.13 2.05
CA ILE A 200 -4.63 12.82 2.49
C ILE A 200 -4.83 14.33 2.45
N THR A 201 -4.45 15.01 3.54
CA THR A 201 -4.48 16.48 3.68
C THR A 201 -3.09 17.11 3.76
N ASP A 202 -2.06 16.31 3.98
CA ASP A 202 -0.65 16.69 3.86
C ASP A 202 0.17 15.48 3.40
N PHE A 203 0.89 15.63 2.29
CA PHE A 203 1.67 14.55 1.69
C PHE A 203 3.03 14.33 2.38
N TYR A 204 3.49 15.26 3.21
CA TYR A 204 4.82 15.22 3.82
C TYR A 204 4.80 15.02 5.34
N ASN A 205 3.62 14.88 5.95
CA ASN A 205 3.46 14.66 7.38
C ASN A 205 2.70 13.40 7.71
N VAL A 206 3.04 12.77 8.84
CA VAL A 206 2.25 11.72 9.48
C VAL A 206 1.04 12.36 10.15
N ASP A 207 -0.10 11.66 10.12
CA ASP A 207 -1.30 12.07 10.84
C ASP A 207 -1.01 12.14 12.35
N PRO A 208 -1.17 13.29 12.98
CA PRO A 208 -0.83 13.45 14.41
C PRO A 208 -1.68 12.54 15.32
N ARG A 209 -2.79 12.01 14.82
CA ARG A 209 -3.64 11.04 15.52
C ARG A 209 -3.14 9.61 15.40
N PHE A 210 -2.17 9.35 14.54
CA PHE A 210 -1.41 8.11 14.45
C PHE A 210 -0.04 8.20 15.10
N GLY A 211 0.47 9.42 15.31
CA GLY A 211 1.78 9.65 15.91
C GLY A 211 2.55 10.78 15.26
N THR A 212 3.84 10.84 15.55
CA THR A 212 4.76 11.83 14.99
C THR A 212 5.62 11.23 13.87
N MET A 213 6.31 12.11 13.15
CA MET A 213 7.29 11.69 12.14
C MET A 213 8.40 10.82 12.76
N GLU A 214 8.85 11.20 13.96
CA GLU A 214 9.89 10.48 14.71
C GLU A 214 9.41 9.09 15.14
N GLU A 215 8.16 8.96 15.61
CA GLU A 215 7.56 7.67 15.98
C GLU A 215 7.42 6.74 14.77
N TYR A 216 7.10 7.30 13.58
CA TYR A 216 7.03 6.51 12.35
C TYR A 216 8.43 6.00 11.94
N ILE A 217 9.45 6.85 12.01
CA ILE A 217 10.84 6.44 11.74
C ILE A 217 11.31 5.40 12.77
N GLU A 218 10.98 5.58 14.05
CA GLU A 218 11.32 4.62 15.11
C GLU A 218 10.67 3.25 14.85
N MET A 219 9.40 3.23 14.43
CA MET A 219 8.70 1.99 14.05
C MET A 219 9.43 1.28 12.90
N ILE A 220 9.84 2.03 11.86
CA ILE A 220 10.57 1.49 10.72
C ILE A 220 11.94 0.96 11.14
N ASP A 221 12.70 1.71 11.94
CA ASP A 221 14.00 1.27 12.46
C ASP A 221 13.86 -0.04 13.25
N LYS A 222 12.87 -0.12 14.14
CA LYS A 222 12.62 -1.35 14.91
C LYS A 222 12.13 -2.52 14.03
N ALA A 223 11.35 -2.25 12.98
CA ALA A 223 10.98 -3.28 12.01
C ALA A 223 12.21 -3.84 11.31
N HIS A 224 13.11 -2.97 10.83
CA HIS A 224 14.39 -3.36 10.21
C HIS A 224 15.29 -4.14 11.18
N GLU A 225 15.41 -3.72 12.43
CA GLU A 225 16.16 -4.44 13.48
C GLU A 225 15.58 -5.85 13.73
N ASN A 226 14.29 -6.04 13.50
CA ASN A 226 13.61 -7.33 13.56
C ASN A 226 13.66 -8.12 12.24
N GLY A 227 14.35 -7.62 11.21
CA GLY A 227 14.47 -8.24 9.89
C GLY A 227 13.21 -8.11 9.03
N MET A 228 12.34 -7.16 9.34
CA MET A 228 11.11 -6.90 8.58
C MET A 228 11.24 -5.62 7.75
N LYS A 229 10.76 -5.65 6.53
CA LYS A 229 10.64 -4.50 5.63
C LYS A 229 9.37 -3.69 5.93
N VAL A 230 9.32 -2.45 5.46
CA VAL A 230 8.14 -1.60 5.59
C VAL A 230 7.67 -1.10 4.22
N VAL A 231 6.40 -1.33 3.93
CA VAL A 231 5.71 -0.90 2.71
C VAL A 231 4.74 0.22 3.07
N MET A 232 4.87 1.36 2.40
CA MET A 232 4.00 2.52 2.59
C MET A 232 2.85 2.51 1.59
N ASP A 233 1.65 2.79 2.07
CA ASP A 233 0.48 3.01 1.21
C ASP A 233 0.49 4.46 0.72
N MET A 234 0.45 4.69 -0.59
CA MET A 234 0.45 6.00 -1.21
C MET A 234 -0.77 6.20 -2.10
N ILE A 235 -1.29 7.43 -2.10
CA ILE A 235 -2.48 7.82 -2.85
C ILE A 235 -2.13 9.00 -3.74
N PHE A 236 -1.95 8.76 -5.06
CA PHE A 236 -1.61 9.81 -6.02
C PHE A 236 -2.74 10.13 -7.01
N ASN A 237 -3.84 9.39 -6.93
CA ASN A 237 -5.02 9.69 -7.72
C ASN A 237 -5.76 10.94 -7.21
N HIS A 238 -5.87 11.11 -5.91
CA HIS A 238 -6.67 12.15 -5.28
C HIS A 238 -6.05 12.63 -3.97
N CYS A 239 -6.52 13.77 -3.46
CA CYS A 239 -6.26 14.23 -2.10
C CYS A 239 -7.53 14.22 -1.25
N GLY A 240 -7.45 14.60 0.01
CA GLY A 240 -8.60 14.84 0.87
C GLY A 240 -9.24 16.20 0.59
N SER A 241 -10.56 16.31 0.77
CA SER A 241 -11.27 17.58 0.60
C SER A 241 -10.91 18.65 1.66
N SER A 242 -10.19 18.26 2.72
CA SER A 242 -9.64 19.17 3.72
C SER A 242 -8.15 19.44 3.51
N HIS A 243 -7.58 19.03 2.38
CA HIS A 243 -6.21 19.39 2.03
C HIS A 243 -6.11 20.93 1.93
N TRP A 244 -5.04 21.52 2.46
CA TRP A 244 -4.86 22.97 2.46
C TRP A 244 -4.91 23.59 1.05
N TRP A 245 -4.61 22.85 -0.02
CA TRP A 245 -4.81 23.27 -1.41
C TRP A 245 -6.26 23.62 -1.72
N MET A 246 -7.23 22.97 -1.05
CA MET A 246 -8.66 23.19 -1.32
C MET A 246 -9.15 24.58 -0.88
N GLU A 247 -8.40 25.25 0.00
CA GLU A 247 -8.68 26.65 0.40
C GLU A 247 -8.16 27.64 -0.65
N ASP A 248 -7.08 27.29 -1.35
CA ASP A 248 -6.40 28.19 -2.29
C ASP A 248 -5.60 27.35 -3.30
N LEU A 249 -6.21 26.97 -4.45
CA LEU A 249 -5.59 26.08 -5.44
C LEU A 249 -4.48 26.79 -6.22
N PRO A 250 -3.36 26.11 -6.52
CA PRO A 250 -2.22 26.70 -7.26
C PRO A 250 -2.57 27.13 -8.68
N THR A 251 -3.39 26.34 -9.41
CA THR A 251 -3.78 26.59 -10.80
C THR A 251 -5.24 26.25 -11.04
N GLY A 252 -5.84 26.79 -12.11
CA GLY A 252 -7.21 26.49 -12.51
C GLY A 252 -7.44 25.05 -12.97
N ASP A 253 -6.35 24.30 -13.22
CA ASP A 253 -6.35 22.89 -13.63
C ASP A 253 -5.57 21.98 -12.67
N TRP A 254 -5.43 22.37 -11.39
CA TRP A 254 -4.76 21.56 -10.36
C TRP A 254 -5.48 20.23 -10.10
N LEU A 255 -6.81 20.30 -10.11
CA LEU A 255 -7.69 19.15 -10.05
C LEU A 255 -8.34 18.93 -11.41
N ASN A 256 -8.68 17.70 -11.70
CA ASN A 256 -9.41 17.34 -12.91
C ASN A 256 -10.81 17.99 -12.96
N PHE A 257 -11.37 18.12 -14.18
CA PHE A 257 -12.62 18.82 -14.47
C PHE A 257 -12.62 20.28 -13.98
N ASP A 258 -11.52 21.02 -14.23
CA ASP A 258 -11.37 22.43 -13.88
C ASP A 258 -11.76 22.71 -12.42
N ASN A 259 -11.22 21.90 -11.51
CA ASN A 259 -11.47 21.96 -10.07
C ASN A 259 -12.95 21.77 -9.67
N THR A 260 -13.75 21.14 -10.54
CA THR A 260 -15.18 20.92 -10.31
C THR A 260 -15.49 19.45 -10.08
N PHE A 261 -16.29 19.16 -9.05
CA PHE A 261 -16.71 17.79 -8.76
C PHE A 261 -17.55 17.19 -9.89
N VAL A 262 -16.99 16.20 -10.55
CA VAL A 262 -17.67 15.26 -11.45
C VAL A 262 -17.35 13.86 -10.92
N PRO A 263 -18.34 13.03 -10.56
CA PRO A 263 -18.04 11.70 -10.01
C PRO A 263 -17.44 10.79 -11.09
N THR A 264 -16.46 9.99 -10.71
CA THR A 264 -15.92 8.95 -11.60
C THR A 264 -16.97 7.90 -11.92
N SER A 265 -16.91 7.34 -13.12
CA SER A 265 -17.79 6.22 -13.51
C SER A 265 -17.44 4.90 -12.81
N HIS A 266 -16.28 4.80 -12.16
CA HIS A 266 -15.70 3.57 -11.62
C HIS A 266 -15.51 2.43 -12.65
N GLN A 267 -15.60 2.74 -13.96
CA GLN A 267 -15.47 1.77 -15.06
C GLN A 267 -14.00 1.58 -15.48
N LYS A 268 -13.20 1.02 -14.57
CA LYS A 268 -11.75 0.81 -14.76
C LYS A 268 -11.37 0.01 -16.01
N TRP A 269 -12.30 -0.80 -16.55
CA TRP A 269 -12.08 -1.52 -17.81
C TRP A 269 -11.84 -0.58 -18.99
N THR A 270 -12.36 0.65 -18.94
CA THR A 270 -12.16 1.64 -20.02
C THR A 270 -10.70 1.97 -20.27
N GLN A 271 -9.81 1.79 -19.27
CA GLN A 271 -8.37 2.02 -19.42
C GLN A 271 -7.71 0.96 -20.32
N VAL A 272 -8.17 -0.28 -20.23
CA VAL A 272 -7.56 -1.42 -20.92
C VAL A 272 -8.34 -1.84 -22.17
N ASP A 273 -9.58 -1.36 -22.34
CA ASP A 273 -10.44 -1.65 -23.48
C ASP A 273 -10.00 -0.85 -24.71
N PRO A 274 -9.55 -1.52 -25.82
CA PRO A 274 -9.15 -0.82 -27.04
C PRO A 274 -10.33 -0.15 -27.76
N HIS A 275 -11.58 -0.48 -27.40
CA HIS A 275 -12.80 0.05 -28.00
C HIS A 275 -13.48 1.12 -27.14
N ALA A 276 -12.96 1.40 -25.94
CA ALA A 276 -13.54 2.40 -25.05
C ALA A 276 -13.59 3.79 -25.71
N ALA A 277 -14.76 4.43 -25.66
CA ALA A 277 -14.87 5.82 -26.10
C ALA A 277 -13.96 6.72 -25.25
N PRO A 278 -13.26 7.70 -25.85
CA PRO A 278 -12.40 8.63 -25.10
C PRO A 278 -13.12 9.36 -23.96
N SER A 279 -14.41 9.69 -24.13
CA SER A 279 -15.23 10.32 -23.09
C SER A 279 -15.49 9.41 -21.88
N GLU A 280 -15.68 8.10 -22.10
CA GLU A 280 -15.85 7.11 -21.03
C GLU A 280 -14.55 6.93 -20.25
N ARG A 281 -13.43 6.84 -20.97
CA ARG A 281 -12.09 6.77 -20.34
C ARG A 281 -11.83 8.02 -19.51
N LYS A 282 -12.07 9.22 -20.08
CA LYS A 282 -11.90 10.49 -19.37
C LYS A 282 -12.81 10.57 -18.14
N LEU A 283 -14.07 10.14 -18.22
CA LEU A 283 -14.98 10.15 -17.07
C LEU A 283 -14.48 9.22 -15.94
N PHE A 284 -13.81 8.14 -16.29
CA PHE A 284 -13.19 7.25 -15.32
C PHE A 284 -11.94 7.85 -14.69
N THR A 285 -10.97 8.30 -15.49
CA THR A 285 -9.65 8.77 -15.02
C THR A 285 -9.67 10.14 -14.37
N ASP A 286 -10.55 11.02 -14.83
CA ASP A 286 -10.57 12.41 -14.39
C ASP A 286 -11.70 12.66 -13.36
N GLY A 287 -12.64 11.73 -13.24
CA GLY A 287 -13.74 11.82 -12.28
C GLY A 287 -13.25 11.63 -10.84
N TRP A 288 -13.75 12.47 -9.93
CA TRP A 288 -13.41 12.38 -8.52
C TRP A 288 -13.98 11.10 -7.90
N PHE A 289 -13.20 10.43 -7.08
CA PHE A 289 -13.60 9.18 -6.41
C PHE A 289 -14.89 9.38 -5.60
N ASN A 290 -14.94 10.45 -4.84
CA ASN A 290 -16.14 11.02 -4.23
C ASN A 290 -15.91 12.50 -3.89
N ARG A 291 -16.90 13.18 -3.29
CA ARG A 291 -16.75 14.61 -2.90
C ARG A 291 -15.67 14.87 -1.86
N GLY A 292 -15.34 13.89 -1.04
CA GLY A 292 -14.29 13.98 -0.02
C GLY A 292 -12.89 13.67 -0.55
N MET A 293 -12.79 13.26 -1.84
CA MET A 293 -11.56 12.81 -2.51
C MET A 293 -11.42 13.47 -3.89
N PRO A 294 -11.05 14.79 -3.94
CA PRO A 294 -10.79 15.52 -5.16
C PRO A 294 -9.68 14.90 -6.00
N ASP A 295 -9.94 14.72 -7.29
CA ASP A 295 -9.03 14.07 -8.23
C ASP A 295 -7.94 15.00 -8.71
N LEU A 296 -6.67 14.59 -8.60
CA LEU A 296 -5.50 15.37 -8.96
C LEU A 296 -5.24 15.28 -10.47
N ASN A 297 -4.96 16.40 -11.11
CA ASN A 297 -4.59 16.42 -12.53
C ASN A 297 -3.10 16.13 -12.73
N GLN A 298 -2.72 14.86 -12.78
CA GLN A 298 -1.33 14.43 -12.95
C GLN A 298 -0.74 14.82 -14.33
N ARG A 299 -1.54 15.27 -15.28
CA ARG A 299 -1.06 15.82 -16.58
C ARG A 299 -0.55 17.26 -16.43
N ASN A 300 -0.93 17.97 -15.36
CA ASN A 300 -0.30 19.24 -15.00
C ASN A 300 1.13 18.95 -14.51
N PRO A 301 2.17 19.53 -15.16
CA PRO A 301 3.57 19.26 -14.81
C PRO A 301 3.91 19.55 -13.35
N LEU A 302 3.29 20.57 -12.75
CA LEU A 302 3.55 20.96 -11.37
C LEU A 302 3.02 19.92 -10.39
N VAL A 303 1.83 19.33 -10.67
CA VAL A 303 1.27 18.21 -9.90
C VAL A 303 2.11 16.95 -10.09
N ARG A 304 2.44 16.63 -11.34
CA ARG A 304 3.25 15.45 -11.68
C ARG A 304 4.57 15.42 -10.91
N ASP A 305 5.33 16.51 -11.00
CA ASP A 305 6.66 16.59 -10.41
C ASP A 305 6.59 16.57 -8.88
N TYR A 306 5.58 17.23 -8.30
CA TYR A 306 5.30 17.18 -6.85
C TYR A 306 5.05 15.74 -6.37
N LEU A 307 4.19 14.98 -7.06
CA LEU A 307 3.85 13.62 -6.66
C LEU A 307 5.03 12.64 -6.86
N ILE A 308 5.79 12.76 -7.95
CA ILE A 308 6.97 11.93 -8.19
C ILE A 308 7.99 12.11 -7.07
N GLN A 309 8.31 13.33 -6.72
CA GLN A 309 9.32 13.59 -5.69
C GLN A 309 8.83 13.28 -4.27
N THR A 310 7.52 13.30 -4.02
CA THR A 310 6.95 12.84 -2.73
C THR A 310 7.36 11.41 -2.41
N SER A 311 7.33 10.50 -3.40
CA SER A 311 7.81 9.12 -3.19
C SER A 311 9.29 9.06 -2.83
N THR A 312 10.12 9.80 -3.58
CA THR A 312 11.56 9.88 -3.32
C THR A 312 11.83 10.42 -1.92
N TRP A 313 11.07 11.44 -1.51
CA TRP A 313 11.21 12.03 -0.18
C TRP A 313 10.91 11.01 0.93
N TRP A 314 9.81 10.25 0.84
CA TRP A 314 9.49 9.22 1.83
C TRP A 314 10.49 8.07 1.85
N ILE A 315 11.01 7.66 0.69
CA ILE A 315 12.05 6.63 0.60
C ILE A 315 13.32 7.08 1.33
N GLU A 316 13.78 8.32 1.10
CA GLU A 316 14.98 8.85 1.77
C GLU A 316 14.74 9.17 3.23
N TYR A 317 13.61 9.80 3.56
CA TYR A 317 13.34 10.29 4.92
C TYR A 317 13.03 9.16 5.89
N ALA A 318 12.13 8.26 5.51
CA ALA A 318 11.67 7.16 6.35
C ALA A 318 12.35 5.82 6.05
N ARG A 319 13.07 5.71 4.94
CA ARG A 319 13.76 4.47 4.52
C ARG A 319 12.80 3.29 4.30
N ILE A 320 11.60 3.58 3.77
CA ILE A 320 10.64 2.55 3.40
C ILE A 320 11.21 1.62 2.31
N ASP A 321 10.75 0.37 2.29
CA ASP A 321 11.26 -0.66 1.37
C ASP A 321 10.35 -0.90 0.18
N GLY A 322 9.16 -0.36 0.18
CA GLY A 322 8.22 -0.53 -0.92
C GLY A 322 7.04 0.43 -0.83
N ILE A 323 6.29 0.50 -1.91
CA ILE A 323 5.06 1.27 -2.01
C ILE A 323 3.92 0.36 -2.48
N ARG A 324 2.76 0.48 -1.83
CA ARG A 324 1.49 0.08 -2.42
C ARG A 324 0.79 1.34 -2.92
N GLN A 325 0.52 1.39 -4.23
CA GLN A 325 -0.20 2.51 -4.82
C GLN A 325 -1.69 2.23 -4.88
N ASP A 326 -2.43 3.02 -4.13
CA ASP A 326 -3.89 3.02 -4.10
C ASP A 326 -4.48 3.37 -5.47
N THR A 327 -5.61 2.75 -5.81
CA THR A 327 -6.40 3.08 -7.01
C THR A 327 -5.57 3.24 -8.29
N HIS A 328 -4.52 2.43 -8.47
CA HIS A 328 -3.54 2.60 -9.57
C HIS A 328 -4.16 2.80 -10.97
N PRO A 329 -5.21 2.06 -11.40
CA PRO A 329 -5.82 2.27 -12.71
C PRO A 329 -6.60 3.57 -12.88
N TYR A 330 -6.89 4.30 -11.80
CA TYR A 330 -7.63 5.57 -11.86
C TYR A 330 -6.73 6.73 -12.28
N MET A 331 -5.44 6.65 -12.01
CA MET A 331 -4.47 7.68 -12.41
C MET A 331 -4.32 7.77 -13.93
N ASP A 332 -3.81 8.91 -14.39
CA ASP A 332 -3.29 9.02 -15.76
C ASP A 332 -2.19 7.98 -15.99
N ALA A 333 -2.36 7.13 -17.03
CA ALA A 333 -1.47 5.99 -17.25
C ALA A 333 -0.03 6.40 -17.64
N GLU A 334 0.14 7.54 -18.30
CA GLU A 334 1.47 8.06 -18.65
C GLU A 334 2.17 8.60 -17.41
N PHE A 335 1.45 9.32 -16.54
CA PHE A 335 1.96 9.73 -15.24
C PHE A 335 2.38 8.53 -14.41
N ALA A 336 1.51 7.51 -14.26
CA ALA A 336 1.81 6.30 -13.49
C ALA A 336 3.08 5.61 -13.98
N SER A 337 3.27 5.54 -15.31
CA SER A 337 4.48 5.01 -15.93
C SER A 337 5.73 5.85 -15.62
N LEU A 338 5.64 7.17 -15.76
CA LEU A 338 6.75 8.08 -15.47
C LEU A 338 7.16 8.04 -14.00
N TRP A 339 6.19 8.03 -13.10
CA TRP A 339 6.43 7.89 -11.66
C TRP A 339 7.14 6.59 -11.31
N CYS A 340 6.61 5.43 -11.77
CA CYS A 340 7.24 4.14 -11.55
C CYS A 340 8.68 4.12 -12.10
N LYS A 341 8.88 4.66 -13.32
CA LYS A 341 10.20 4.74 -13.96
C LYS A 341 11.17 5.56 -13.12
N ALA A 342 10.78 6.78 -12.72
CA ALA A 342 11.63 7.68 -11.94
C ALA A 342 12.06 7.05 -10.61
N THR A 343 11.11 6.40 -9.90
CA THR A 343 11.39 5.70 -8.65
C THR A 343 12.38 4.55 -8.86
N MET A 344 12.16 3.70 -9.87
CA MET A 344 13.01 2.54 -10.14
C MET A 344 14.39 2.91 -10.72
N GLU A 345 14.51 4.04 -11.39
CA GLU A 345 15.81 4.55 -11.84
C GLU A 345 16.66 5.01 -10.65
N GLU A 346 16.05 5.66 -9.66
CA GLU A 346 16.75 6.07 -8.43
C GLU A 346 17.05 4.86 -7.52
N TYR A 347 16.09 3.95 -7.35
CA TYR A 347 16.17 2.78 -6.47
C TYR A 347 15.89 1.47 -7.24
N PRO A 348 16.87 0.89 -7.93
CA PRO A 348 16.67 -0.25 -8.84
C PRO A 348 16.13 -1.52 -8.19
N GLU A 349 16.35 -1.72 -6.88
CA GLU A 349 15.87 -2.87 -6.12
C GLU A 349 14.49 -2.63 -5.46
N PHE A 350 13.98 -1.41 -5.50
CA PHE A 350 12.71 -1.04 -4.91
C PHE A 350 11.53 -1.76 -5.58
N ASN A 351 10.41 -1.88 -4.88
CA ASN A 351 9.20 -2.45 -5.47
C ASN A 351 7.98 -1.56 -5.22
N ILE A 352 7.18 -1.40 -6.28
CA ILE A 352 5.88 -0.76 -6.23
C ILE A 352 4.85 -1.81 -6.63
N THR A 353 3.83 -2.03 -5.77
CA THR A 353 2.64 -2.79 -6.14
C THR A 353 1.46 -1.86 -6.36
N GLY A 354 0.84 -1.94 -7.52
CA GLY A 354 -0.36 -1.17 -7.84
C GLY A 354 -1.63 -1.93 -7.47
N GLU A 355 -2.58 -1.25 -6.85
CA GLU A 355 -3.90 -1.80 -6.64
C GLU A 355 -4.65 -1.90 -7.98
N THR A 356 -4.54 -3.03 -8.63
CA THR A 356 -5.19 -3.33 -9.90
C THR A 356 -6.48 -4.12 -9.67
N TRP A 357 -7.50 -3.44 -9.15
CA TRP A 357 -8.76 -4.06 -8.77
C TRP A 357 -9.61 -4.49 -9.97
N TYR A 358 -9.31 -5.66 -10.50
CA TYR A 358 -10.13 -6.31 -11.52
C TYR A 358 -10.64 -7.66 -10.98
N PRO A 359 -11.94 -7.78 -10.66
CA PRO A 359 -12.49 -8.98 -10.01
C PRO A 359 -12.59 -10.19 -10.94
N VAL A 360 -12.39 -10.01 -12.24
CA VAL A 360 -12.44 -11.07 -13.24
C VAL A 360 -11.33 -10.88 -14.28
N GLY A 361 -10.73 -11.97 -14.71
CA GLY A 361 -9.79 -12.00 -15.83
C GLY A 361 -8.38 -11.52 -15.48
N SER A 362 -7.44 -12.44 -15.37
CA SER A 362 -6.02 -12.17 -15.06
C SER A 362 -5.32 -11.27 -16.09
N GLY A 363 -5.85 -11.16 -17.29
CA GLY A 363 -5.31 -10.27 -18.33
C GLY A 363 -5.37 -8.79 -17.98
N PHE A 364 -6.34 -8.36 -17.17
CA PHE A 364 -6.49 -6.96 -16.80
C PHE A 364 -5.40 -6.48 -15.84
N PRO A 365 -5.10 -7.15 -14.71
CA PRO A 365 -3.94 -6.77 -13.92
C PRO A 365 -2.61 -6.99 -14.67
N ALA A 366 -2.49 -8.03 -15.48
CA ALA A 366 -1.30 -8.29 -16.30
C ALA A 366 -1.00 -7.16 -17.30
N TRP A 367 -2.03 -6.47 -17.78
CA TRP A 367 -1.89 -5.29 -18.65
C TRP A 367 -1.09 -4.17 -17.97
N TRP A 368 -1.23 -4.03 -16.66
CA TRP A 368 -0.55 -3.01 -15.85
C TRP A 368 0.86 -3.40 -15.40
N GLN A 369 1.25 -4.67 -15.50
CA GLN A 369 2.60 -5.06 -15.10
C GLN A 369 3.63 -4.59 -16.14
N LYS A 370 4.81 -4.14 -15.68
CA LYS A 370 5.90 -3.72 -16.58
C LYS A 370 6.20 -4.79 -17.64
N ASN A 371 6.53 -4.33 -18.85
CA ASN A 371 6.82 -5.18 -19.99
C ASN A 371 5.63 -6.04 -20.48
N SER A 372 4.41 -5.68 -20.14
CA SER A 372 3.22 -6.35 -20.66
C SER A 372 3.15 -6.24 -22.17
N SER A 373 3.00 -7.37 -22.86
CA SER A 373 2.82 -7.42 -24.33
C SER A 373 1.41 -6.97 -24.76
N PHE A 374 0.49 -6.81 -23.83
CA PHE A 374 -0.90 -6.43 -24.09
C PHE A 374 -1.14 -4.92 -23.94
N SER A 375 -0.21 -4.21 -23.31
CA SER A 375 -0.31 -2.77 -23.10
C SER A 375 0.39 -1.98 -24.20
N PRO A 376 -0.21 -0.89 -24.71
CA PRO A 376 0.44 0.00 -25.68
C PRO A 376 1.57 0.85 -25.06
N ILE A 377 1.61 0.92 -23.72
CA ILE A 377 2.65 1.62 -22.96
C ILE A 377 3.31 0.67 -21.98
N ASN A 378 4.60 0.85 -21.72
CA ASN A 378 5.23 0.17 -20.59
C ASN A 378 4.88 0.91 -19.30
N SER A 379 4.10 0.30 -18.43
CA SER A 379 3.69 0.90 -17.16
C SER A 379 4.85 1.12 -16.18
N ASN A 380 5.97 0.42 -16.36
CA ASN A 380 7.09 0.33 -15.42
C ASN A 380 6.71 -0.17 -14.00
N LEU A 381 5.46 -0.55 -13.78
CA LEU A 381 4.95 -1.07 -12.51
C LEU A 381 5.45 -2.50 -12.28
N THR A 382 6.19 -2.72 -11.21
CA THR A 382 6.82 -4.02 -10.93
C THR A 382 5.80 -5.07 -10.53
N SER A 383 4.93 -4.75 -9.58
CA SER A 383 3.94 -5.67 -9.01
C SER A 383 2.51 -5.18 -9.21
N VAL A 384 1.60 -6.13 -9.35
CA VAL A 384 0.16 -5.90 -9.48
C VAL A 384 -0.59 -6.78 -8.48
N MET A 385 -1.79 -6.37 -8.06
CA MET A 385 -2.61 -7.14 -7.11
C MET A 385 -3.60 -8.06 -7.84
N ASP A 386 -3.62 -9.36 -7.48
CA ASP A 386 -4.48 -10.39 -8.10
C ASP A 386 -5.88 -10.43 -7.45
N PHE A 387 -6.70 -9.43 -7.75
CA PHE A 387 -8.09 -9.44 -7.29
C PHE A 387 -8.92 -10.55 -7.93
N ASN A 388 -8.58 -11.01 -9.15
CA ASN A 388 -9.28 -12.15 -9.76
C ASN A 388 -9.16 -13.40 -8.88
N LEU A 389 -7.96 -13.73 -8.41
CA LEU A 389 -7.75 -14.83 -7.48
C LEU A 389 -8.46 -14.58 -6.14
N ALA A 390 -8.37 -13.37 -5.59
CA ALA A 390 -8.99 -13.01 -4.32
C ALA A 390 -10.53 -13.16 -4.34
N PHE A 391 -11.18 -12.97 -5.48
CA PHE A 391 -12.61 -13.23 -5.65
C PHE A 391 -12.96 -14.72 -5.86
N ILE A 392 -11.98 -15.55 -6.25
CA ILE A 392 -12.15 -17.00 -6.41
C ILE A 392 -12.00 -17.73 -5.06
N VAL A 393 -11.01 -17.38 -4.25
CA VAL A 393 -10.63 -18.13 -3.05
C VAL A 393 -11.72 -18.30 -1.99
N PRO A 394 -12.68 -17.38 -1.76
CA PRO A 394 -13.71 -17.57 -0.75
C PRO A 394 -14.58 -18.81 -0.95
N THR A 395 -14.83 -19.20 -2.19
CA THR A 395 -15.66 -20.37 -2.55
C THR A 395 -14.84 -21.58 -2.96
N ALA A 396 -13.61 -21.37 -3.44
CA ALA A 396 -12.78 -22.44 -3.98
C ALA A 396 -12.46 -23.56 -2.97
N PHE A 397 -12.35 -23.23 -1.69
CA PHE A 397 -12.05 -24.18 -0.63
C PHE A 397 -13.30 -24.77 0.06
N VAL A 398 -14.49 -24.38 -0.40
CA VAL A 398 -15.79 -24.84 0.15
C VAL A 398 -16.54 -25.64 -0.90
N ASP A 399 -16.62 -25.11 -2.12
CA ASP A 399 -17.37 -25.74 -3.20
C ASP A 399 -16.72 -27.05 -3.64
N THR A 400 -17.54 -28.00 -4.10
CA THR A 400 -17.03 -29.20 -4.75
C THR A 400 -16.49 -28.90 -6.13
N ASN A 401 -15.47 -29.64 -6.56
CA ASN A 401 -14.90 -29.52 -7.90
C ASN A 401 -15.94 -29.90 -8.97
N ILE A 402 -16.20 -29.00 -9.91
CA ILE A 402 -17.01 -29.30 -11.09
C ILE A 402 -16.19 -28.95 -12.32
N PRO A 403 -15.58 -29.93 -12.99
CA PRO A 403 -14.91 -29.72 -14.26
C PRO A 403 -15.85 -29.85 -15.47
N ASP A 404 -17.07 -30.38 -15.26
CA ASP A 404 -18.04 -30.63 -16.32
C ASP A 404 -18.75 -29.34 -16.75
N ASP A 405 -19.21 -29.25 -18.00
CA ASP A 405 -20.00 -28.16 -18.61
C ASP A 405 -19.28 -26.79 -18.79
N GLY A 406 -17.98 -26.72 -18.64
CA GLY A 406 -17.20 -25.49 -18.89
C GLY A 406 -17.25 -24.45 -17.77
N LYS A 407 -17.77 -24.81 -16.58
CA LYS A 407 -17.74 -23.97 -15.39
C LYS A 407 -16.68 -24.47 -14.41
N ALA A 408 -15.69 -23.64 -14.13
CA ALA A 408 -14.71 -23.95 -13.08
C ALA A 408 -15.32 -23.63 -11.71
N GLN A 409 -15.31 -24.61 -10.80
CA GLN A 409 -15.73 -24.47 -9.40
C GLN A 409 -14.74 -25.15 -8.46
N GLY A 410 -14.79 -24.81 -7.18
CA GLY A 410 -13.91 -25.38 -6.19
C GLY A 410 -12.43 -25.16 -6.50
N LEU A 411 -11.59 -26.12 -6.16
CA LEU A 411 -10.15 -26.06 -6.46
C LEU A 411 -9.83 -26.07 -7.96
N PHE A 412 -10.76 -26.53 -8.82
CA PHE A 412 -10.60 -26.45 -10.27
C PHE A 412 -10.60 -25.00 -10.76
N ASN A 413 -11.34 -24.11 -10.10
CA ASN A 413 -11.30 -22.68 -10.43
C ASN A 413 -9.93 -22.04 -10.08
N ILE A 414 -9.29 -22.47 -8.99
CA ILE A 414 -7.91 -22.06 -8.68
C ILE A 414 -6.95 -22.58 -9.76
N TYR A 415 -7.05 -23.86 -10.13
CA TYR A 415 -6.23 -24.44 -11.19
C TYR A 415 -6.33 -23.63 -12.49
N VAL A 416 -7.54 -23.25 -12.90
CA VAL A 416 -7.78 -22.42 -14.10
C VAL A 416 -7.21 -21.01 -13.94
N SER A 417 -7.34 -20.41 -12.75
CA SER A 417 -6.75 -19.10 -12.47
C SER A 417 -5.23 -19.13 -12.62
N MET A 418 -4.57 -20.14 -12.05
CA MET A 418 -3.12 -20.32 -12.17
C MET A 418 -2.69 -20.63 -13.61
N ALA A 419 -3.53 -21.32 -14.40
CA ALA A 419 -3.25 -21.58 -15.80
C ALA A 419 -3.20 -20.30 -16.66
N ASN A 420 -3.72 -19.17 -16.18
CA ASN A 420 -3.62 -17.87 -16.84
C ASN A 420 -2.31 -17.13 -16.55
N ASP A 421 -1.38 -17.71 -15.81
CA ASP A 421 -0.10 -17.06 -15.46
C ASP A 421 0.75 -16.70 -16.69
N PHE A 422 0.49 -17.31 -17.87
CA PHE A 422 1.12 -16.94 -19.14
C PHE A 422 0.82 -15.50 -19.58
N LEU A 423 -0.20 -14.87 -19.00
CA LEU A 423 -0.56 -13.47 -19.27
C LEU A 423 0.38 -12.49 -18.57
N TYR A 424 0.93 -12.88 -17.41
CA TYR A 424 1.82 -12.00 -16.62
C TYR A 424 3.25 -12.07 -17.17
N PRO A 425 3.91 -10.92 -17.40
CA PRO A 425 5.36 -10.88 -17.65
C PRO A 425 6.18 -11.55 -16.54
N ASP A 426 5.77 -11.39 -15.29
CA ASP A 426 6.37 -12.05 -14.13
C ASP A 426 5.29 -12.42 -13.08
N PRO A 427 4.81 -13.67 -13.09
CA PRO A 427 3.80 -14.12 -12.13
C PRO A 427 4.31 -14.19 -10.68
N ASN A 428 5.63 -14.25 -10.45
CA ASN A 428 6.19 -14.19 -9.09
C ASN A 428 6.12 -12.79 -8.46
N SER A 429 5.98 -11.74 -9.27
CA SER A 429 5.78 -10.36 -8.80
C SER A 429 4.31 -9.96 -8.67
N VAL A 430 3.38 -10.92 -8.68
CA VAL A 430 1.95 -10.66 -8.46
C VAL A 430 1.63 -10.81 -6.98
N LEU A 431 1.06 -9.77 -6.37
CA LEU A 431 0.62 -9.79 -4.97
C LEU A 431 -0.70 -10.55 -4.85
N ILE A 432 -0.72 -11.56 -3.99
CA ILE A 432 -1.84 -12.49 -3.81
C ILE A 432 -2.30 -12.51 -2.35
N PHE A 433 -3.60 -12.66 -2.13
CA PHE A 433 -4.18 -12.58 -0.79
C PHE A 433 -5.52 -13.35 -0.69
N LEU A 434 -5.87 -13.74 0.54
CA LEU A 434 -7.15 -14.37 0.86
C LEU A 434 -8.24 -13.32 1.12
N ASP A 435 -7.87 -12.27 1.83
CA ASP A 435 -8.67 -11.11 2.17
C ASP A 435 -7.78 -9.87 2.32
N ASN A 436 -8.40 -8.71 2.41
CA ASN A 436 -7.74 -7.45 2.71
C ASN A 436 -8.72 -6.47 3.38
N HIS A 437 -8.30 -5.22 3.56
CA HIS A 437 -9.10 -4.17 4.20
C HIS A 437 -10.32 -3.71 3.38
N ASP A 438 -10.48 -4.17 2.13
CA ASP A 438 -11.56 -3.81 1.21
C ASP A 438 -12.46 -4.99 0.83
N LEU A 439 -12.07 -6.21 1.14
CA LEU A 439 -12.84 -7.44 0.89
C LEU A 439 -13.45 -8.00 2.18
N GLY A 440 -14.48 -8.83 2.05
CA GLY A 440 -14.95 -9.66 3.15
C GLY A 440 -13.84 -10.53 3.71
N ARG A 441 -13.88 -10.80 5.00
CA ARG A 441 -12.92 -11.70 5.65
C ARG A 441 -13.00 -13.09 5.06
N PHE A 442 -11.85 -13.75 4.95
CA PHE A 442 -11.75 -15.11 4.41
C PHE A 442 -12.40 -16.15 5.32
N SER A 443 -12.17 -16.05 6.62
CA SER A 443 -12.81 -16.94 7.60
C SER A 443 -14.29 -16.61 7.75
N THR A 444 -15.12 -17.65 7.89
CA THR A 444 -16.56 -17.53 8.12
C THR A 444 -16.95 -18.28 9.38
N VAL A 445 -18.09 -17.93 9.97
CA VAL A 445 -18.61 -18.58 11.19
C VAL A 445 -18.94 -20.05 10.94
N GLU A 446 -19.23 -20.42 9.69
CA GLU A 446 -19.57 -21.78 9.28
C GLU A 446 -18.35 -22.70 9.17
N ASP A 447 -17.12 -22.14 9.10
CA ASP A 447 -15.87 -22.93 9.02
C ASP A 447 -15.45 -23.46 10.40
N THR A 448 -16.25 -24.36 10.94
CA THR A 448 -16.09 -24.85 12.33
C THR A 448 -14.93 -25.81 12.55
N ASN A 449 -14.31 -26.33 11.47
CA ASN A 449 -13.22 -27.29 11.53
C ASN A 449 -11.88 -26.76 10.99
N LEU A 450 -11.83 -25.50 10.65
CA LEU A 450 -10.66 -24.78 10.10
C LEU A 450 -10.09 -25.39 8.79
N ASN A 451 -10.79 -26.31 8.13
CA ASN A 451 -10.26 -26.92 6.91
C ASN A 451 -10.17 -25.93 5.76
N LYS A 452 -11.19 -25.06 5.58
CA LYS A 452 -11.15 -23.96 4.63
C LYS A 452 -9.96 -23.04 4.92
N TYR A 453 -9.81 -22.63 6.18
CA TYR A 453 -8.71 -21.78 6.63
C TYR A 453 -7.35 -22.43 6.31
N LYS A 454 -7.15 -23.70 6.70
CA LYS A 454 -5.89 -24.43 6.47
C LYS A 454 -5.56 -24.57 4.99
N GLN A 455 -6.55 -24.88 4.15
CA GLN A 455 -6.35 -24.95 2.70
C GLN A 455 -5.97 -23.59 2.09
N GLY A 456 -6.68 -22.54 2.47
CA GLY A 456 -6.41 -21.18 1.99
C GLY A 456 -5.01 -20.69 2.39
N VAL A 457 -4.64 -20.85 3.65
CA VAL A 457 -3.32 -20.47 4.17
C VAL A 457 -2.21 -21.27 3.51
N ALA A 458 -2.37 -22.60 3.40
CA ALA A 458 -1.41 -23.45 2.71
C ALA A 458 -1.21 -23.00 1.26
N PHE A 459 -2.31 -22.75 0.52
CA PHE A 459 -2.26 -22.32 -0.86
C PHE A 459 -1.55 -20.97 -1.02
N ILE A 460 -2.00 -19.92 -0.29
CA ILE A 460 -1.46 -18.58 -0.47
C ILE A 460 0.03 -18.50 -0.09
N LEU A 461 0.49 -19.30 0.87
CA LEU A 461 1.88 -19.30 1.34
C LEU A 461 2.81 -20.22 0.54
N THR A 462 2.29 -21.06 -0.35
CA THR A 462 3.12 -22.01 -1.10
C THR A 462 2.99 -21.88 -2.63
N THR A 463 1.97 -21.19 -3.13
CA THR A 463 1.81 -20.91 -4.56
C THR A 463 2.78 -19.81 -5.03
N ARG A 464 2.71 -19.43 -6.30
CA ARG A 464 3.50 -18.32 -6.87
C ARG A 464 2.98 -16.95 -6.38
N GLY A 465 3.81 -15.93 -6.46
CA GLY A 465 3.47 -14.55 -6.14
C GLY A 465 3.97 -14.10 -4.77
N ILE A 466 3.60 -12.89 -4.40
CA ILE A 466 3.96 -12.23 -3.13
C ILE A 466 2.75 -12.36 -2.21
N PRO A 467 2.78 -13.19 -1.16
CA PRO A 467 1.65 -13.34 -0.24
C PRO A 467 1.41 -12.07 0.59
N GLN A 468 0.15 -11.70 0.76
CA GLN A 468 -0.30 -10.70 1.72
C GLN A 468 -1.28 -11.35 2.70
N ILE A 469 -1.05 -11.14 3.99
CA ILE A 469 -1.94 -11.52 5.09
C ILE A 469 -2.52 -10.23 5.67
N TYR A 470 -3.83 -10.16 5.84
CA TYR A 470 -4.50 -9.06 6.53
C TYR A 470 -4.56 -9.36 8.03
N TYR A 471 -4.20 -8.39 8.89
CA TYR A 471 -4.21 -8.61 10.34
C TYR A 471 -5.54 -9.22 10.82
N GLY A 472 -5.47 -10.15 11.74
CA GLY A 472 -6.64 -10.89 12.25
C GLY A 472 -7.05 -12.09 11.39
N THR A 473 -6.50 -12.30 10.18
CA THR A 473 -6.73 -13.52 9.41
C THR A 473 -6.14 -14.73 10.15
N GLU A 474 -4.99 -14.57 10.78
CA GLU A 474 -4.33 -15.57 11.65
C GLU A 474 -5.14 -15.90 12.92
N LEU A 475 -6.12 -15.07 13.26
CA LEU A 475 -7.00 -15.17 14.41
C LEU A 475 -8.46 -15.48 14.02
N LEU A 476 -8.69 -15.90 12.77
CA LEU A 476 -10.01 -16.27 12.25
C LEU A 476 -11.02 -15.10 12.26
N PHE A 477 -10.58 -13.86 12.09
CA PHE A 477 -11.51 -12.75 12.02
C PHE A 477 -12.51 -12.95 10.89
N THR A 478 -13.78 -12.72 11.22
CA THR A 478 -14.92 -12.80 10.29
C THR A 478 -15.50 -11.42 10.02
N GLY A 479 -16.15 -11.23 8.89
CA GLY A 479 -16.84 -9.99 8.55
C GLY A 479 -17.22 -9.95 7.07
N SER A 480 -18.42 -9.45 6.78
CA SER A 480 -18.91 -9.28 5.41
C SER A 480 -18.74 -7.84 4.95
N LYS A 481 -18.20 -7.64 3.75
CA LYS A 481 -18.12 -6.32 3.10
C LYS A 481 -19.52 -5.67 2.94
N GLN A 482 -20.56 -6.47 2.79
CA GLN A 482 -21.95 -5.97 2.67
C GLN A 482 -22.42 -5.25 3.95
N GLN A 483 -21.82 -5.54 5.09
CA GLN A 483 -22.11 -4.89 6.37
C GLN A 483 -21.29 -3.59 6.57
N GLY A 484 -20.41 -3.28 5.64
CA GLY A 484 -19.57 -2.08 5.65
C GLY A 484 -18.12 -2.35 6.04
N ASP A 485 -17.23 -1.42 5.66
CA ASP A 485 -15.77 -1.55 5.85
C ASP A 485 -15.37 -1.68 7.31
N GLY A 486 -16.02 -0.95 8.20
CA GLY A 486 -15.72 -1.02 9.63
C GLY A 486 -15.95 -2.41 10.24
N VAL A 487 -16.82 -3.24 9.64
CA VAL A 487 -17.10 -4.60 10.14
C VAL A 487 -15.99 -5.59 9.76
N ILE A 488 -15.34 -5.38 8.62
CA ILE A 488 -14.19 -6.20 8.21
C ILE A 488 -12.86 -5.72 8.84
N ARG A 489 -12.82 -4.48 9.36
CA ARG A 489 -11.68 -3.83 9.99
C ARG A 489 -11.88 -3.82 11.51
N LYS A 490 -11.94 -5.01 12.12
CA LYS A 490 -12.18 -5.20 13.57
C LYS A 490 -10.95 -4.83 14.39
N ASP A 491 -11.19 -4.42 15.64
CA ASP A 491 -10.12 -4.23 16.62
C ASP A 491 -9.42 -5.54 16.95
N MET A 492 -8.11 -5.49 17.16
CA MET A 492 -7.36 -6.59 17.76
C MET A 492 -7.65 -6.64 19.26
N PRO A 493 -8.22 -7.73 19.80
CA PRO A 493 -8.47 -7.83 21.23
C PRO A 493 -7.17 -7.75 22.05
N GLY A 494 -7.14 -6.87 23.03
CA GLY A 494 -5.93 -6.57 23.82
C GLY A 494 -5.10 -5.42 23.26
N GLY A 495 -5.58 -4.76 22.21
CA GLY A 495 -4.95 -3.56 21.68
C GLY A 495 -5.27 -2.29 22.46
N TRP A 496 -6.22 -2.32 23.38
CA TRP A 496 -6.62 -1.16 24.18
C TRP A 496 -6.60 -1.48 25.69
N GLU A 497 -6.27 -0.48 26.48
CA GLU A 497 -6.39 -0.58 27.93
C GLU A 497 -7.82 -0.96 28.33
N GLY A 498 -7.95 -1.97 29.20
CA GLY A 498 -9.25 -2.48 29.68
C GLY A 498 -9.88 -3.57 28.81
N ASP A 499 -9.25 -4.00 27.72
CA ASP A 499 -9.70 -5.15 26.97
C ASP A 499 -9.63 -6.44 27.85
N GLU A 500 -10.66 -7.27 27.79
CA GLU A 500 -10.79 -8.46 28.67
C GLU A 500 -9.70 -9.53 28.42
N ARG A 501 -9.14 -9.57 27.21
CA ARG A 501 -8.11 -10.52 26.80
C ARG A 501 -7.15 -9.90 25.80
N SER A 502 -5.95 -10.45 25.65
CA SER A 502 -5.01 -10.02 24.63
C SER A 502 -4.64 -11.18 23.70
N VAL A 503 -4.95 -11.05 22.42
CA VAL A 503 -4.58 -12.05 21.39
C VAL A 503 -3.10 -11.97 21.01
N PHE A 504 -2.38 -10.97 21.46
CA PHE A 504 -0.94 -10.83 21.25
C PHE A 504 -0.13 -11.90 22.01
N THR A 505 -0.76 -12.59 22.97
CA THR A 505 -0.16 -13.73 23.68
C THR A 505 -1.00 -15.00 23.49
N ALA A 506 -0.36 -16.17 23.63
CA ALA A 506 -1.03 -17.46 23.48
C ALA A 506 -2.13 -17.71 24.53
N GLU A 507 -1.92 -17.20 25.75
CA GLU A 507 -2.85 -17.33 26.87
C GLU A 507 -4.16 -16.58 26.65
N GLY A 508 -4.12 -15.47 25.91
CA GLY A 508 -5.31 -14.68 25.62
C GLY A 508 -6.06 -15.10 24.38
N ARG A 509 -5.52 -16.03 23.57
CA ARG A 509 -6.20 -16.61 22.40
C ARG A 509 -7.09 -17.77 22.81
N THR A 510 -8.18 -18.00 22.07
CA THR A 510 -8.96 -19.25 22.19
C THR A 510 -8.14 -20.45 21.67
N ALA A 511 -8.66 -21.66 21.86
CA ALA A 511 -8.02 -22.86 21.35
C ALA A 511 -7.94 -22.85 19.81
N GLU A 512 -9.02 -22.41 19.15
CA GLU A 512 -9.12 -22.30 17.69
C GLU A 512 -8.20 -21.21 17.14
N GLU A 513 -8.16 -20.04 17.80
CA GLU A 513 -7.23 -18.95 17.44
C GLU A 513 -5.76 -19.40 17.57
N ASN A 514 -5.42 -20.14 18.62
CA ASN A 514 -4.09 -20.71 18.79
C ASN A 514 -3.77 -21.75 17.72
N GLU A 515 -4.73 -22.61 17.35
CA GLU A 515 -4.55 -23.60 16.29
C GLU A 515 -4.31 -22.89 14.93
N ALA A 516 -5.10 -21.89 14.60
CA ALA A 516 -4.98 -21.13 13.37
C ALA A 516 -3.64 -20.36 13.31
N TRP A 517 -3.31 -19.65 14.39
CA TRP A 517 -2.06 -18.90 14.50
C TRP A 517 -0.83 -19.82 14.37
N ASN A 518 -0.81 -20.93 15.10
CA ASN A 518 0.28 -21.89 15.07
C ASN A 518 0.44 -22.55 13.69
N TYR A 519 -0.68 -22.84 13.01
CA TYR A 519 -0.67 -23.39 11.66
C TYR A 519 0.00 -22.41 10.68
N MET A 520 -0.46 -21.16 10.65
CA MET A 520 0.09 -20.11 9.79
C MET A 520 1.56 -19.84 10.12
N SER A 521 1.89 -19.67 11.40
CA SER A 521 3.25 -19.37 11.86
C SER A 521 4.26 -20.45 11.48
N ARG A 522 3.89 -21.73 11.56
CA ARG A 522 4.78 -22.84 11.12
C ARG A 522 5.11 -22.73 9.64
N ILE A 523 4.10 -22.50 8.79
CA ILE A 523 4.32 -22.39 7.35
C ILE A 523 5.13 -21.13 7.02
N LEU A 524 4.84 -19.99 7.63
CA LEU A 524 5.57 -18.74 7.43
C LEU A 524 7.05 -18.86 7.81
N ASN A 525 7.35 -19.45 8.98
CA ASN A 525 8.73 -19.59 9.43
C ASN A 525 9.52 -20.64 8.63
N TRP A 526 8.87 -21.71 8.17
CA TRP A 526 9.47 -22.66 7.23
C TRP A 526 9.72 -22.02 5.85
N ARG A 527 8.75 -21.25 5.33
CA ARG A 527 8.81 -20.59 4.01
C ARG A 527 10.06 -19.71 3.87
N LYS A 528 10.49 -19.01 4.91
CA LYS A 528 11.68 -18.14 4.90
C LYS A 528 12.95 -18.85 4.41
N ASN A 529 13.00 -20.18 4.56
CA ASN A 529 14.16 -21.00 4.22
C ASN A 529 13.92 -21.89 2.99
N SER A 530 12.75 -21.82 2.34
CA SER A 530 12.44 -22.63 1.17
C SER A 530 12.51 -21.82 -0.13
N LYS A 531 13.56 -22.02 -0.91
CA LYS A 531 13.69 -21.43 -2.25
C LYS A 531 12.61 -21.95 -3.19
N ALA A 532 12.18 -23.19 -3.02
CA ALA A 532 11.15 -23.78 -3.84
C ALA A 532 9.86 -22.95 -3.83
N VAL A 533 9.34 -22.54 -2.67
CA VAL A 533 8.10 -21.75 -2.58
C VAL A 533 8.30 -20.26 -2.76
N THR A 534 9.52 -19.74 -2.54
CA THR A 534 9.79 -18.29 -2.69
C THR A 534 10.09 -17.90 -4.14
N THR A 535 10.96 -18.64 -4.82
CA THR A 535 11.45 -18.28 -6.16
C THR A 535 11.34 -19.41 -7.20
N GLY A 536 10.89 -20.60 -6.77
CA GLY A 536 10.83 -21.77 -7.65
C GLY A 536 9.78 -21.69 -8.74
N SER A 537 9.94 -22.51 -9.76
CA SER A 537 8.93 -22.76 -10.77
C SER A 537 7.75 -23.55 -10.19
N MET A 538 6.63 -23.54 -10.90
CA MET A 538 5.42 -24.26 -10.50
C MET A 538 5.04 -25.29 -11.56
N ILE A 539 4.68 -26.51 -11.10
CA ILE A 539 4.01 -27.55 -11.90
C ILE A 539 2.70 -27.86 -11.21
N GLN A 540 1.60 -27.88 -11.93
CA GLN A 540 0.28 -28.15 -11.36
C GLN A 540 -0.44 -29.29 -12.08
N TYR A 541 -1.26 -30.03 -11.34
CA TYR A 541 -2.08 -31.14 -11.82
C TYR A 541 -3.56 -30.83 -11.60
N ALA A 542 -4.37 -30.98 -12.64
CA ALA A 542 -5.80 -30.67 -12.57
C ALA A 542 -6.52 -31.55 -11.52
N PRO A 543 -7.38 -30.99 -10.68
CA PRO A 543 -8.18 -31.73 -9.71
C PRO A 543 -9.35 -32.42 -10.43
N LEU A 544 -9.20 -33.70 -10.73
CA LEU A 544 -10.19 -34.53 -11.44
C LEU A 544 -10.79 -35.56 -10.49
N ARG A 545 -12.11 -35.86 -10.63
CA ARG A 545 -12.84 -36.85 -9.80
C ARG A 545 -12.19 -38.23 -9.81
N GLU A 546 -11.75 -38.70 -10.98
CA GLU A 546 -11.06 -39.98 -11.13
C GLU A 546 -9.71 -40.06 -10.40
N HIS A 547 -9.25 -38.92 -9.93
CA HIS A 547 -8.03 -38.76 -9.13
C HIS A 547 -8.31 -38.16 -7.74
N GLY A 548 -9.53 -38.36 -7.21
CA GLY A 548 -9.92 -38.01 -5.85
C GLY A 548 -10.18 -36.54 -5.60
N ASP A 549 -10.49 -35.74 -6.64
CA ASP A 549 -10.75 -34.30 -6.55
C ASP A 549 -9.61 -33.47 -5.92
N CYS A 550 -8.41 -34.04 -5.80
CA CYS A 550 -7.27 -33.37 -5.20
C CYS A 550 -6.58 -32.43 -6.21
N TYR A 551 -6.40 -31.18 -5.80
CA TYR A 551 -5.50 -30.25 -6.47
C TYR A 551 -4.09 -30.46 -5.93
N VAL A 552 -3.20 -30.85 -6.82
CA VAL A 552 -1.79 -31.11 -6.50
C VAL A 552 -0.92 -30.21 -7.33
N TYR A 553 0.04 -29.56 -6.69
CA TYR A 553 1.06 -28.79 -7.38
C TYR A 553 2.41 -28.93 -6.68
N ALA A 554 3.46 -28.68 -7.44
CA ALA A 554 4.82 -28.68 -6.93
C ALA A 554 5.48 -27.32 -7.17
N ARG A 555 6.37 -26.95 -6.25
CA ARG A 555 7.30 -25.83 -6.39
C ARG A 555 8.72 -26.38 -6.43
N ILE A 556 9.53 -25.91 -7.38
CA ILE A 556 10.86 -26.50 -7.64
C ILE A 556 11.89 -25.39 -7.82
N ALA A 557 12.99 -25.46 -7.05
CA ALA A 557 14.14 -24.58 -7.16
C ALA A 557 15.45 -25.36 -6.97
N GLY A 558 16.13 -25.71 -8.04
CA GLY A 558 17.31 -26.55 -8.00
C GLY A 558 17.02 -27.93 -7.40
N ASP A 559 17.63 -28.23 -6.26
CA ASP A 559 17.42 -29.52 -5.57
C ASP A 559 16.26 -29.50 -4.56
N GLU A 560 15.66 -28.35 -4.32
CA GLU A 560 14.50 -28.22 -3.44
C GLU A 560 13.22 -28.46 -4.23
N THR A 561 12.37 -29.35 -3.71
CA THR A 561 11.04 -29.64 -4.26
C THR A 561 10.03 -29.71 -3.14
N VAL A 562 8.95 -28.95 -3.29
CA VAL A 562 7.81 -28.96 -2.37
C VAL A 562 6.59 -29.45 -3.14
N LEU A 563 5.88 -30.45 -2.60
CA LEU A 563 4.63 -30.96 -3.15
C LEU A 563 3.48 -30.56 -2.23
N VAL A 564 2.47 -29.89 -2.78
CA VAL A 564 1.26 -29.50 -2.04
C VAL A 564 0.06 -30.29 -2.55
N VAL A 565 -0.72 -30.84 -1.61
CA VAL A 565 -1.91 -31.63 -1.89
C VAL A 565 -3.09 -31.03 -1.14
N LEU A 566 -4.13 -30.64 -1.87
CA LEU A 566 -5.39 -30.10 -1.32
C LEU A 566 -6.55 -30.98 -1.78
N ASN A 567 -7.29 -31.58 -0.84
CA ASN A 567 -8.49 -32.34 -1.17
C ASN A 567 -9.70 -31.42 -1.33
N GLY A 568 -10.24 -31.28 -2.51
CA GLY A 568 -11.42 -30.46 -2.84
C GLY A 568 -12.77 -31.14 -2.54
N SER A 569 -12.77 -32.27 -1.86
CA SER A 569 -13.97 -33.09 -1.56
C SER A 569 -14.26 -33.15 -0.06
N ASP A 570 -15.55 -33.28 0.28
CA ASP A 570 -16.03 -33.58 1.66
C ASP A 570 -15.88 -35.07 2.03
N LYS A 571 -15.14 -35.81 1.21
CA LYS A 571 -14.84 -37.23 1.44
C LYS A 571 -13.34 -37.44 1.42
N ASP A 572 -12.90 -38.46 2.17
CA ASP A 572 -11.53 -38.93 2.08
C ASP A 572 -11.21 -39.38 0.65
N ALA A 573 -10.01 -39.09 0.21
CA ALA A 573 -9.50 -39.49 -1.11
C ALA A 573 -8.23 -40.32 -0.96
N THR A 574 -8.09 -41.32 -1.84
CA THR A 574 -6.84 -42.06 -2.00
C THR A 574 -6.28 -41.77 -3.39
N ILE A 575 -5.17 -41.05 -3.46
CA ILE A 575 -4.52 -40.67 -4.72
C ILE A 575 -3.33 -41.56 -5.03
N LYS A 576 -3.14 -41.86 -6.32
CA LYS A 576 -2.00 -42.64 -6.80
C LYS A 576 -0.82 -41.74 -7.07
N MET A 577 0.28 -41.92 -6.35
CA MET A 577 1.48 -41.07 -6.50
C MET A 577 2.16 -41.23 -7.86
N SER A 578 1.95 -42.36 -8.56
CA SER A 578 2.45 -42.55 -9.93
C SER A 578 1.91 -41.55 -10.94
N ARG A 579 0.77 -40.92 -10.70
CA ARG A 579 0.24 -39.82 -11.51
C ARG A 579 1.17 -38.61 -11.53
N TYR A 580 1.89 -38.38 -10.44
CA TYR A 580 2.74 -37.22 -10.23
C TYR A 580 4.21 -37.51 -10.55
N SER A 581 4.48 -38.53 -11.40
CA SER A 581 5.83 -38.99 -11.73
C SER A 581 6.73 -37.92 -12.36
N ASP A 582 6.15 -36.89 -13.01
CA ASP A 582 6.93 -35.75 -13.52
C ASP A 582 7.74 -35.04 -12.41
N VAL A 583 7.22 -35.08 -11.18
CA VAL A 583 7.85 -34.50 -9.98
C VAL A 583 8.43 -35.60 -9.07
N MET A 584 7.69 -36.69 -8.90
CA MET A 584 7.94 -37.69 -7.83
C MET A 584 8.98 -38.76 -8.19
N LYS A 585 9.47 -38.85 -9.44
CA LYS A 585 10.33 -39.95 -9.93
C LYS A 585 11.59 -40.20 -9.08
N ASP A 586 12.12 -39.15 -8.43
CA ASP A 586 13.33 -39.21 -7.62
C ASP A 586 13.07 -39.20 -6.10
N PHE A 587 11.78 -39.22 -5.70
CA PHE A 587 11.38 -39.12 -4.30
C PHE A 587 10.50 -40.30 -3.90
N THR A 588 10.74 -40.83 -2.70
CA THR A 588 9.93 -41.91 -2.11
C THR A 588 9.22 -41.47 -0.83
N LYS A 589 9.65 -40.35 -0.26
CA LYS A 589 9.14 -39.82 1.01
C LYS A 589 9.02 -38.31 0.97
N GLY A 590 8.17 -37.76 1.81
CA GLY A 590 8.04 -36.33 2.07
C GLY A 590 7.87 -36.06 3.56
N THR A 591 8.46 -34.97 4.02
CA THR A 591 8.23 -34.47 5.38
C THR A 591 7.09 -33.47 5.33
N ASP A 592 5.98 -33.74 6.00
CA ASP A 592 4.89 -32.76 6.11
C ASP A 592 5.33 -31.56 6.98
N VAL A 593 5.32 -30.38 6.39
CA VAL A 593 5.81 -29.13 7.00
C VAL A 593 5.06 -28.78 8.28
N VAL A 594 3.77 -29.10 8.34
CA VAL A 594 2.92 -28.72 9.47
C VAL A 594 3.14 -29.66 10.67
N THR A 595 3.17 -30.96 10.45
CA THR A 595 3.28 -31.96 11.51
C THR A 595 4.71 -32.42 11.79
N GLY A 596 5.62 -32.26 10.83
CA GLY A 596 6.97 -32.82 10.86
C GLY A 596 7.03 -34.32 10.59
N ALA A 597 5.90 -34.95 10.27
CA ALA A 597 5.84 -36.39 10.00
C ALA A 597 6.47 -36.73 8.65
N GLU A 598 7.29 -37.80 8.63
CA GLU A 598 7.76 -38.40 7.39
C GLU A 598 6.72 -39.38 6.86
N ILE A 599 6.28 -39.19 5.61
CA ILE A 599 5.23 -39.98 4.97
C ILE A 599 5.82 -40.67 3.72
N ASP A 600 5.51 -41.97 3.58
CA ASP A 600 5.84 -42.75 2.38
C ASP A 600 4.93 -42.34 1.22
N LEU A 601 5.54 -41.99 0.10
CA LEU A 601 4.89 -41.51 -1.12
C LEU A 601 5.11 -42.48 -2.32
N THR A 602 5.48 -43.73 -2.07
CA THR A 602 5.81 -44.68 -3.16
C THR A 602 4.60 -45.30 -3.85
N GLY A 603 3.44 -45.31 -3.22
CA GLY A 603 2.25 -46.01 -3.76
C GLY A 603 1.04 -45.11 -3.88
N THR A 604 0.24 -45.10 -2.82
CA THR A 604 -0.94 -44.25 -2.67
C THR A 604 -0.80 -43.36 -1.47
N LEU A 605 -1.45 -42.21 -1.52
CA LEU A 605 -1.57 -41.29 -0.39
C LEU A 605 -3.04 -41.13 -0.03
N ASP A 606 -3.38 -41.38 1.24
CA ASP A 606 -4.69 -41.07 1.76
C ASP A 606 -4.75 -39.62 2.21
N VAL A 607 -5.72 -38.88 1.68
CA VAL A 607 -5.92 -37.46 1.96
C VAL A 607 -7.30 -37.29 2.59
N PRO A 608 -7.40 -36.89 3.85
CA PRO A 608 -8.68 -36.69 4.53
C PRO A 608 -9.60 -35.72 3.79
N ALA A 609 -10.89 -35.79 4.04
CA ALA A 609 -11.87 -34.82 3.54
C ALA A 609 -11.41 -33.39 3.84
N ARG A 610 -11.36 -32.54 2.79
CA ARG A 610 -10.82 -31.16 2.87
C ARG A 610 -9.40 -31.10 3.48
N GLY A 611 -8.65 -32.20 3.44
CA GLY A 611 -7.30 -32.29 4.00
C GLY A 611 -6.27 -31.54 3.19
N THR A 612 -5.16 -31.23 3.86
CA THR A 612 -4.04 -30.45 3.31
C THR A 612 -2.73 -31.10 3.69
N TYR A 613 -1.83 -31.28 2.72
CA TYR A 613 -0.43 -31.62 2.96
C TYR A 613 0.50 -30.64 2.25
N ILE A 614 1.60 -30.31 2.92
CA ILE A 614 2.73 -29.57 2.35
C ILE A 614 3.97 -30.43 2.58
N PHE A 615 4.43 -31.13 1.56
CA PHE A 615 5.58 -32.01 1.67
C PHE A 615 6.87 -31.34 1.22
N ASP A 616 7.83 -31.22 2.12
CA ASP A 616 9.23 -30.98 1.76
C ASP A 616 9.84 -32.31 1.31
N LEU A 617 10.11 -32.42 0.00
CA LEU A 617 10.59 -33.66 -0.59
C LEU A 617 12.12 -33.75 -0.47
N LYS A 618 12.62 -34.87 0.03
CA LYS A 618 14.05 -35.17 0.14
C LYS A 618 14.40 -36.42 -0.64
N LYS A 619 15.50 -36.34 -1.39
CA LYS A 619 16.07 -37.50 -2.12
C LYS A 619 16.65 -38.55 -1.20
#